data_be330db04a578227b322e6015ce080ec
#
_entry.id   be330db04a578227b322e6015ce080ec
#
_cell.length_a   1.000
_cell.length_b   1.000
_cell.length_c   1.000
_cell.angle_alpha   90.00
_cell.angle_beta   90.00
_cell.angle_gamma   90.00
#
_symmetry.space_group_name_H-M   'P 1'
#
loop_
_entity.id
_entity.type
_entity.pdbx_description
1 polymer ?
#
loop_
_entity_poly.entity_id
_entity_poly.type
_entity_poly.pdbx_seq_one_letter_code
_entity_poly.pdbx_strand_id
1 'polypeptide(L)'
;MKTMLRTILSAFLLASMTTACGTPAAPTAAPDIVGTAVAGTQQAQALAQATVNSTALTAMPATPTPGPTVDYVNLTEEELAALIDQAVAEAVAATEQATTAVTYTTTDGAVTTDEVAYVYDYYYYADYYVQYADDVMAEYYTLYADLATDMITEMNAIETELTQLNDTLTSIDSSLQEINSTLEQGLAVAEESIAQLESAAQQAQTNAQELQTQAQDMLSVLQTEQQGRVDQLSQIQPNNIPTDKLASLQSAFDFLDFANTAMGDNKLSRDELTGLAQLGKNAQAGFANFGGAGGVGPDLTQFSGKFDEITNQFARGQMPQARGNVGQFQTSLGSRPSPGAGGGLPGGGGGLPGGGGLPGPRP
;
A
#
# COMPACT_ATOMS: atom_id res chain seq x y z
N MET A 1 7.65 -31.94 13.01
CA MET A 1 7.06 -31.00 13.95
C MET A 1 6.53 -29.71 13.30
N LYS A 2 7.02 -29.26 12.13
CA LYS A 2 6.56 -28.04 11.44
C LYS A 2 5.19 -28.16 10.74
N THR A 3 4.76 -29.36 10.37
CA THR A 3 3.51 -29.61 9.64
C THR A 3 2.25 -29.62 10.53
N MET A 4 2.37 -29.90 11.83
CA MET A 4 1.22 -29.89 12.75
C MET A 4 0.82 -28.48 13.24
N LEU A 5 1.73 -27.50 13.16
CA LEU A 5 1.45 -26.14 13.62
C LEU A 5 0.60 -25.34 12.60
N ARG A 6 0.74 -25.65 11.31
CA ARG A 6 -0.05 -24.98 10.25
C ARG A 6 -1.52 -25.36 10.25
N THR A 7 -1.85 -26.59 10.61
CA THR A 7 -3.25 -27.07 10.63
C THR A 7 -4.08 -26.52 11.80
N ILE A 8 -3.43 -26.09 12.87
CA ILE A 8 -4.11 -25.54 14.07
C ILE A 8 -4.43 -24.05 13.85
N LEU A 9 -3.61 -23.33 13.09
CA LEU A 9 -3.83 -21.89 12.83
C LEU A 9 -5.02 -21.65 11.89
N SER A 10 -5.21 -22.51 10.89
CA SER A 10 -6.36 -22.41 9.95
C SER A 10 -7.71 -22.71 10.59
N ALA A 11 -7.76 -23.52 11.67
CA ALA A 11 -9.01 -23.84 12.36
C ALA A 11 -9.48 -22.74 13.32
N PHE A 12 -8.59 -21.86 13.77
CA PHE A 12 -8.94 -20.79 14.72
C PHE A 12 -9.52 -19.53 14.02
N LEU A 13 -9.22 -19.32 12.75
CA LEU A 13 -9.71 -18.14 12.00
C LEU A 13 -11.19 -18.27 11.60
N LEU A 14 -11.75 -19.50 11.52
CA LEU A 14 -13.15 -19.71 11.15
C LEU A 14 -14.15 -19.62 12.32
N ALA A 15 -13.69 -19.58 13.57
CA ALA A 15 -14.56 -19.63 14.77
C ALA A 15 -14.88 -18.24 15.36
N SER A 16 -14.31 -17.14 14.87
CA SER A 16 -14.44 -15.80 15.47
C SER A 16 -15.47 -14.87 14.79
N MET A 17 -16.24 -15.33 13.81
CA MET A 17 -17.17 -14.46 13.05
C MET A 17 -18.65 -14.53 13.48
N THR A 18 -18.98 -15.11 14.61
CA THR A 18 -20.39 -15.17 15.04
C THR A 18 -20.61 -14.72 16.47
N THR A 19 -20.39 -13.45 16.79
CA THR A 19 -21.12 -12.77 17.88
C THR A 19 -20.74 -11.28 17.95
N ALA A 20 -21.52 -10.39 17.35
CA ALA A 20 -21.74 -9.04 17.87
C ALA A 20 -22.93 -8.39 17.16
N CYS A 21 -24.15 -8.66 17.63
CA CYS A 21 -25.26 -7.72 17.49
C CYS A 21 -25.12 -6.65 18.58
N GLY A 22 -24.80 -5.45 18.17
CA GLY A 22 -24.81 -4.27 19.03
C GLY A 22 -24.89 -3.02 18.15
N THR A 23 -26.08 -2.42 18.08
CA THR A 23 -26.31 -1.14 17.40
C THR A 23 -25.70 0.01 18.20
N PRO A 24 -24.81 0.79 17.60
CA PRO A 24 -24.64 2.20 17.96
C PRO A 24 -24.88 3.14 16.78
N ALA A 25 -25.20 4.39 17.14
CA ALA A 25 -25.60 5.48 16.28
C ALA A 25 -24.57 5.84 15.19
N ALA A 26 -25.08 6.29 14.05
CA ALA A 26 -24.34 6.62 12.83
C ALA A 26 -23.31 7.74 13.03
N PRO A 27 -22.06 7.51 12.63
CA PRO A 27 -21.18 8.57 12.18
C PRO A 27 -21.29 8.71 10.63
N THR A 28 -21.13 9.92 10.18
CA THR A 28 -21.17 10.37 8.78
C THR A 28 -20.18 9.57 7.93
N ALA A 29 -20.67 8.97 6.86
CA ALA A 29 -19.94 8.06 5.99
C ALA A 29 -18.74 8.74 5.31
N ALA A 30 -17.54 8.22 5.58
CA ALA A 30 -16.46 8.28 4.62
C ALA A 30 -16.77 7.34 3.44
N PRO A 31 -16.31 7.62 2.21
CA PRO A 31 -16.57 6.74 1.08
C PRO A 31 -16.00 5.35 1.36
N ASP A 32 -16.87 4.35 1.28
CA ASP A 32 -16.56 2.95 1.56
C ASP A 32 -15.80 2.31 0.38
N ILE A 33 -14.49 2.59 0.33
CA ILE A 33 -13.58 2.03 -0.67
C ILE A 33 -13.38 0.53 -0.40
N VAL A 34 -13.41 0.13 0.88
CA VAL A 34 -13.27 -1.28 1.30
C VAL A 34 -14.49 -2.12 0.88
N GLY A 35 -15.70 -1.54 0.92
CA GLY A 35 -16.92 -2.22 0.47
C GLY A 35 -16.90 -2.56 -1.03
N THR A 36 -16.22 -1.74 -1.84
CA THR A 36 -16.13 -1.97 -3.29
C THR A 36 -15.11 -3.08 -3.62
N ALA A 37 -14.01 -3.17 -2.85
CA ALA A 37 -13.00 -4.22 -3.03
C ALA A 37 -13.55 -5.62 -2.68
N VAL A 38 -14.27 -5.75 -1.55
CA VAL A 38 -14.89 -7.03 -1.15
C VAL A 38 -15.98 -7.47 -2.14
N ALA A 39 -16.74 -6.53 -2.73
CA ALA A 39 -17.74 -6.85 -3.73
C ALA A 39 -17.12 -7.36 -5.04
N GLY A 40 -15.94 -6.83 -5.45
CA GLY A 40 -15.20 -7.29 -6.63
C GLY A 40 -14.75 -8.74 -6.50
N THR A 41 -14.19 -9.11 -5.35
CA THR A 41 -13.70 -10.48 -5.10
C THR A 41 -14.85 -11.50 -5.07
N GLN A 42 -16.01 -11.15 -4.52
CA GLN A 42 -17.20 -12.02 -4.54
C GLN A 42 -17.80 -12.15 -5.94
N GLN A 43 -17.70 -11.12 -6.76
CA GLN A 43 -18.18 -11.14 -8.14
C GLN A 43 -17.29 -12.00 -9.05
N ALA A 44 -15.96 -11.98 -8.85
CA ALA A 44 -15.01 -12.86 -9.54
C ALA A 44 -15.23 -14.34 -9.16
N GLN A 45 -15.46 -14.65 -7.88
CA GLN A 45 -15.80 -16.00 -7.44
C GLN A 45 -17.17 -16.49 -7.94
N ALA A 46 -18.15 -15.60 -8.05
CA ALA A 46 -19.47 -15.95 -8.59
C ALA A 46 -19.43 -16.21 -10.11
N LEU A 47 -18.57 -15.51 -10.85
CA LEU A 47 -18.34 -15.76 -12.28
C LEU A 47 -17.63 -17.10 -12.50
N ALA A 48 -16.65 -17.48 -11.68
CA ALA A 48 -15.97 -18.77 -11.76
C ALA A 48 -16.91 -19.97 -11.48
N GLN A 49 -17.91 -19.81 -10.60
CA GLN A 49 -18.90 -20.85 -10.32
C GLN A 49 -20.06 -20.95 -11.35
N ALA A 50 -20.34 -19.88 -12.09
CA ALA A 50 -21.40 -19.86 -13.10
C ALA A 50 -21.02 -20.55 -14.41
N THR A 51 -19.73 -20.81 -14.68
CA THR A 51 -19.23 -21.34 -15.94
C THR A 51 -19.28 -22.86 -16.04
N VAL A 52 -19.69 -23.59 -15.00
CA VAL A 52 -19.78 -25.06 -15.01
C VAL A 52 -21.08 -25.58 -15.65
N ASN A 53 -22.01 -24.73 -16.01
CA ASN A 53 -23.23 -25.11 -16.72
C ASN A 53 -23.24 -24.57 -18.14
N SER A 54 -22.80 -25.40 -19.07
CA SER A 54 -22.85 -25.22 -20.51
C SER A 54 -24.22 -24.76 -21.02
N THR A 55 -24.23 -23.66 -21.70
CA THR A 55 -24.94 -23.30 -22.96
C THR A 55 -25.06 -21.77 -22.99
N ALA A 56 -24.13 -21.13 -23.64
CA ALA A 56 -24.34 -19.93 -24.43
C ALA A 56 -23.00 -19.27 -24.75
N LEU A 57 -22.43 -19.60 -25.86
CA LEU A 57 -21.54 -18.71 -26.63
C LEU A 57 -22.34 -17.45 -27.03
N THR A 58 -22.62 -16.55 -26.10
CA THR A 58 -23.22 -15.24 -26.43
C THR A 58 -23.09 -14.27 -25.26
N ALA A 59 -21.86 -13.94 -24.89
CA ALA A 59 -21.52 -12.62 -24.34
C ALA A 59 -20.00 -12.49 -24.46
N MET A 60 -19.54 -11.82 -25.49
CA MET A 60 -18.16 -11.31 -25.49
C MET A 60 -17.98 -10.52 -24.22
N PRO A 61 -16.92 -10.79 -23.44
CA PRO A 61 -16.64 -9.96 -22.27
C PRO A 61 -16.49 -8.51 -22.75
N ALA A 62 -17.04 -7.59 -21.99
CA ALA A 62 -16.89 -6.17 -22.28
C ALA A 62 -15.41 -5.81 -22.28
N THR A 63 -14.97 -5.02 -23.25
CA THR A 63 -13.62 -4.45 -23.30
C THR A 63 -13.27 -3.89 -21.91
N PRO A 64 -12.08 -4.19 -21.36
CA PRO A 64 -11.71 -3.68 -20.06
C PRO A 64 -11.84 -2.16 -20.05
N THR A 65 -12.65 -1.67 -19.14
CA THR A 65 -12.72 -0.24 -18.89
C THR A 65 -11.45 0.13 -18.13
N PRO A 66 -10.70 1.17 -18.54
CA PRO A 66 -9.57 1.64 -17.74
C PRO A 66 -10.03 1.78 -16.29
N GLY A 67 -9.28 1.19 -15.37
CA GLY A 67 -9.59 1.27 -13.94
C GLY A 67 -9.77 2.74 -13.51
N PRO A 68 -10.47 3.00 -12.40
CA PRO A 68 -10.63 4.35 -11.88
C PRO A 68 -9.25 4.97 -11.67
N THR A 69 -9.08 6.24 -12.04
CA THR A 69 -7.85 6.97 -11.73
C THR A 69 -7.73 7.05 -10.21
N VAL A 70 -6.86 6.24 -9.63
CA VAL A 70 -6.64 6.19 -8.18
C VAL A 70 -5.69 7.33 -7.81
N ASP A 71 -6.05 8.09 -6.79
CA ASP A 71 -5.17 9.11 -6.20
C ASP A 71 -4.30 8.44 -5.11
N TYR A 72 -3.21 7.81 -5.53
CA TYR A 72 -2.29 7.06 -4.66
C TYR A 72 -1.72 7.89 -3.51
N VAL A 73 -1.54 9.21 -3.72
CA VAL A 73 -1.00 10.13 -2.72
C VAL A 73 -1.89 10.27 -1.49
N ASN A 74 -3.18 10.04 -1.64
CA ASN A 74 -4.16 10.09 -0.55
C ASN A 74 -4.46 8.73 0.08
N LEU A 75 -3.78 7.66 -0.36
CA LEU A 75 -3.86 6.35 0.28
C LEU A 75 -2.86 6.25 1.44
N THR A 76 -3.25 5.50 2.46
CA THR A 76 -2.31 5.04 3.49
C THR A 76 -1.43 3.94 2.92
N GLU A 77 -0.31 3.65 3.57
CA GLU A 77 0.55 2.52 3.22
C GLU A 77 -0.22 1.19 3.23
N GLU A 78 -1.13 1.00 4.22
CA GLU A 78 -1.98 -0.18 4.33
C GLU A 78 -2.99 -0.28 3.18
N GLU A 79 -3.63 0.84 2.81
CA GLU A 79 -4.58 0.89 1.68
C GLU A 79 -3.87 0.64 0.35
N LEU A 80 -2.66 1.17 0.17
CA LEU A 80 -1.87 0.93 -1.03
C LEU A 80 -1.39 -0.51 -1.13
N ALA A 81 -0.94 -1.11 -0.01
CA ALA A 81 -0.57 -2.52 0.03
C ALA A 81 -1.78 -3.44 -0.22
N ALA A 82 -2.96 -3.10 0.32
CA ALA A 82 -4.20 -3.82 0.02
C ALA A 82 -4.60 -3.70 -1.47
N LEU A 83 -4.31 -2.57 -2.10
CA LEU A 83 -4.54 -2.38 -3.53
C LEU A 83 -3.59 -3.24 -4.37
N ILE A 84 -2.33 -3.43 -3.93
CA ILE A 84 -1.39 -4.37 -4.56
C ILE A 84 -1.93 -5.80 -4.46
N ASP A 85 -2.34 -6.24 -3.27
CA ASP A 85 -2.92 -7.58 -3.06
C ASP A 85 -4.15 -7.81 -3.95
N GLN A 86 -5.03 -6.81 -4.06
CA GLN A 86 -6.18 -6.86 -4.97
C GLN A 86 -5.75 -6.95 -6.44
N ALA A 87 -4.82 -6.11 -6.89
CA ALA A 87 -4.35 -6.11 -8.28
C ALA A 87 -3.70 -7.44 -8.66
N VAL A 88 -2.90 -8.01 -7.75
CA VAL A 88 -2.33 -9.36 -7.88
C VAL A 88 -3.44 -10.42 -7.97
N ALA A 89 -4.45 -10.37 -7.10
CA ALA A 89 -5.57 -11.32 -7.13
C ALA A 89 -6.37 -11.24 -8.45
N GLU A 90 -6.53 -10.05 -9.01
CA GLU A 90 -7.16 -9.84 -10.31
C GLU A 90 -6.29 -10.41 -11.46
N ALA A 91 -4.97 -10.23 -11.43
CA ALA A 91 -4.04 -10.83 -12.39
C ALA A 91 -4.08 -12.37 -12.35
N VAL A 92 -4.08 -12.95 -11.15
CA VAL A 92 -4.22 -14.40 -10.93
C VAL A 92 -5.54 -14.92 -11.51
N ALA A 93 -6.66 -14.28 -11.16
CA ALA A 93 -7.99 -14.70 -11.62
C ALA A 93 -8.12 -14.60 -13.16
N ALA A 94 -7.59 -13.54 -13.76
CA ALA A 94 -7.57 -13.39 -15.22
C ALA A 94 -6.70 -14.46 -15.90
N THR A 95 -5.55 -14.81 -15.31
CA THR A 95 -4.68 -15.87 -15.79
C THR A 95 -5.36 -17.24 -15.71
N GLU A 96 -6.08 -17.54 -14.62
CA GLU A 96 -6.86 -18.78 -14.50
C GLU A 96 -7.96 -18.87 -15.58
N GLN A 97 -8.60 -17.76 -15.90
CA GLN A 97 -9.59 -17.71 -16.98
C GLN A 97 -8.95 -17.96 -18.36
N ALA A 98 -7.79 -17.34 -18.63
CA ALA A 98 -7.04 -17.56 -19.88
C ALA A 98 -6.60 -19.03 -20.01
N THR A 99 -6.10 -19.65 -18.93
CA THR A 99 -5.75 -21.08 -18.89
C THR A 99 -6.95 -21.98 -19.12
N THR A 100 -8.10 -21.64 -18.55
CA THR A 100 -9.36 -22.35 -18.76
C THR A 100 -9.81 -22.25 -20.22
N ALA A 101 -9.69 -21.06 -20.83
CA ALA A 101 -10.00 -20.85 -22.24
C ALA A 101 -9.11 -21.72 -23.15
N VAL A 102 -7.79 -21.79 -22.88
CA VAL A 102 -6.87 -22.68 -23.59
C VAL A 102 -7.32 -24.14 -23.47
N THR A 103 -7.57 -24.62 -22.26
CA THR A 103 -7.99 -26.00 -22.01
C THR A 103 -9.29 -26.34 -22.75
N TYR A 104 -10.25 -25.41 -22.79
CA TYR A 104 -11.50 -25.60 -23.52
C TYR A 104 -11.26 -25.76 -25.03
N THR A 105 -10.46 -24.85 -25.61
CA THR A 105 -10.17 -24.78 -27.05
C THR A 105 -9.36 -25.98 -27.58
N THR A 106 -8.54 -26.57 -26.71
CA THR A 106 -7.66 -27.69 -27.10
C THR A 106 -8.26 -29.07 -26.82
N THR A 107 -9.45 -29.15 -26.20
CA THR A 107 -10.05 -30.41 -25.71
C THR A 107 -10.33 -31.45 -26.80
N ASP A 108 -10.69 -31.03 -27.98
CA ASP A 108 -11.01 -31.95 -29.09
C ASP A 108 -9.80 -32.21 -30.03
N GLY A 109 -8.64 -31.62 -29.73
CA GLY A 109 -7.41 -31.75 -30.48
C GLY A 109 -7.41 -30.98 -31.82
N ALA A 110 -8.41 -30.11 -32.04
CA ALA A 110 -8.52 -29.23 -33.19
C ALA A 110 -8.74 -27.80 -32.69
N VAL A 111 -8.17 -26.81 -33.36
CA VAL A 111 -8.32 -25.39 -32.98
C VAL A 111 -8.85 -24.63 -34.20
N THR A 112 -9.87 -23.81 -33.99
CA THR A 112 -10.51 -22.95 -34.98
C THR A 112 -10.12 -21.48 -34.81
N THR A 113 -10.35 -20.65 -35.82
CA THR A 113 -10.10 -19.21 -35.77
C THR A 113 -10.92 -18.53 -34.66
N ASP A 114 -12.18 -18.97 -34.46
CA ASP A 114 -13.05 -18.40 -33.42
C ASP A 114 -12.56 -18.75 -32.03
N GLU A 115 -12.00 -19.94 -31.84
CA GLU A 115 -11.38 -20.38 -30.59
C GLU A 115 -10.09 -19.62 -30.27
N VAL A 116 -9.26 -19.38 -31.30
CA VAL A 116 -8.07 -18.52 -31.12
C VAL A 116 -8.47 -17.12 -30.66
N ALA A 117 -9.48 -16.51 -31.31
CA ALA A 117 -9.98 -15.20 -30.92
C ALA A 117 -10.51 -15.21 -29.48
N TYR A 118 -11.22 -16.28 -29.09
CA TYR A 118 -11.72 -16.46 -27.73
C TYR A 118 -10.59 -16.53 -26.68
N VAL A 119 -9.55 -17.32 -26.92
CA VAL A 119 -8.39 -17.37 -26.00
C VAL A 119 -7.67 -16.04 -25.97
N TYR A 120 -7.55 -15.35 -27.11
CA TYR A 120 -6.87 -14.07 -27.22
C TYR A 120 -7.50 -12.99 -26.35
N ASP A 121 -8.83 -12.96 -26.25
CA ASP A 121 -9.55 -12.03 -25.40
C ASP A 121 -9.19 -12.23 -23.91
N TYR A 122 -9.14 -13.46 -23.41
CA TYR A 122 -8.75 -13.75 -22.02
C TYR A 122 -7.27 -13.48 -21.75
N TYR A 123 -6.40 -13.78 -22.71
CA TYR A 123 -4.99 -13.45 -22.63
C TYR A 123 -4.79 -11.93 -22.45
N TYR A 124 -5.47 -11.12 -23.24
CA TYR A 124 -5.39 -9.66 -23.16
C TYR A 124 -5.80 -9.12 -21.77
N TYR A 125 -6.81 -9.73 -21.16
CA TYR A 125 -7.19 -9.37 -19.79
C TYR A 125 -6.12 -9.75 -18.78
N ALA A 126 -5.53 -10.93 -18.89
CA ALA A 126 -4.47 -11.36 -17.99
C ALA A 126 -3.26 -10.43 -18.07
N ASP A 127 -2.81 -10.08 -19.27
CA ASP A 127 -1.71 -9.14 -19.50
C ASP A 127 -2.02 -7.75 -18.90
N TYR A 128 -3.22 -7.22 -19.11
CA TYR A 128 -3.65 -5.96 -18.55
C TYR A 128 -3.56 -5.93 -17.01
N TYR A 129 -4.04 -6.97 -16.33
CA TYR A 129 -4.02 -6.99 -14.87
C TYR A 129 -2.63 -7.23 -14.31
N VAL A 130 -1.76 -7.97 -15.01
CA VAL A 130 -0.34 -8.08 -14.64
C VAL A 130 0.34 -6.71 -14.69
N GLN A 131 0.14 -5.95 -15.77
CA GLN A 131 0.67 -4.59 -15.88
C GLN A 131 0.09 -3.65 -14.80
N TYR A 132 -1.19 -3.76 -14.51
CA TYR A 132 -1.83 -2.98 -13.46
C TYR A 132 -1.22 -3.26 -12.08
N ALA A 133 -0.94 -4.52 -11.76
CA ALA A 133 -0.28 -4.87 -10.49
C ALA A 133 1.14 -4.26 -10.40
N ASP A 134 1.90 -4.30 -11.49
CA ASP A 134 3.22 -3.68 -11.57
C ASP A 134 3.16 -2.16 -11.37
N ASP A 135 2.20 -1.48 -12.01
CA ASP A 135 1.99 -0.04 -11.86
C ASP A 135 1.68 0.35 -10.40
N VAL A 136 0.82 -0.39 -9.71
CA VAL A 136 0.49 -0.12 -8.30
C VAL A 136 1.71 -0.33 -7.40
N MET A 137 2.52 -1.36 -7.67
CA MET A 137 3.76 -1.61 -6.95
C MET A 137 4.78 -0.49 -7.16
N ALA A 138 4.90 0.04 -8.38
CA ALA A 138 5.79 1.17 -8.69
C ALA A 138 5.43 2.43 -7.86
N GLU A 139 4.14 2.66 -7.61
CA GLU A 139 3.67 3.74 -6.74
C GLU A 139 4.08 3.51 -5.27
N TYR A 140 3.99 2.27 -4.76
CA TYR A 140 4.45 1.96 -3.42
C TYR A 140 5.96 2.19 -3.27
N TYR A 141 6.78 1.76 -4.23
CA TYR A 141 8.21 2.04 -4.25
C TYR A 141 8.48 3.55 -4.24
N THR A 142 7.71 4.31 -4.99
CA THR A 142 7.85 5.77 -5.04
C THR A 142 7.61 6.42 -3.68
N LEU A 143 6.63 5.95 -2.92
CA LEU A 143 6.18 6.59 -1.69
C LEU A 143 6.92 6.08 -0.43
N TYR A 144 7.26 4.80 -0.36
CA TYR A 144 7.63 4.13 0.89
C TYR A 144 8.95 3.34 0.84
N ALA A 145 9.72 3.34 -0.27
CA ALA A 145 10.93 2.52 -0.40
C ALA A 145 11.96 2.72 0.73
N ASP A 146 12.09 3.94 1.25
CA ASP A 146 13.07 4.24 2.31
C ASP A 146 12.65 3.75 3.70
N LEU A 147 11.34 3.51 3.89
CA LEU A 147 10.79 3.08 5.17
C LEU A 147 10.61 1.58 5.29
N ALA A 148 10.24 0.93 4.19
CA ALA A 148 9.65 -0.39 4.16
C ALA A 148 10.66 -1.44 3.64
N THR A 149 11.72 -1.73 4.37
CA THR A 149 12.80 -2.62 3.92
C THR A 149 12.35 -4.07 3.74
N ASP A 150 11.58 -4.60 4.71
CA ASP A 150 11.11 -5.98 4.67
C ASP A 150 9.98 -6.13 3.64
N MET A 151 9.09 -5.15 3.58
CA MET A 151 8.03 -5.08 2.57
C MET A 151 8.60 -4.99 1.15
N ILE A 152 9.66 -4.21 0.93
CA ILE A 152 10.35 -4.14 -0.37
C ILE A 152 10.93 -5.50 -0.77
N THR A 153 11.41 -6.29 0.18
CA THR A 153 11.91 -7.64 -0.10
C THR A 153 10.81 -8.56 -0.60
N GLU A 154 9.62 -8.52 0.02
CA GLU A 154 8.46 -9.28 -0.44
C GLU A 154 7.95 -8.78 -1.79
N MET A 155 7.93 -7.47 -2.00
CA MET A 155 7.52 -6.89 -3.28
C MET A 155 8.46 -7.25 -4.43
N ASN A 156 9.78 -7.32 -4.19
CA ASN A 156 10.74 -7.79 -5.20
C ASN A 156 10.50 -9.26 -5.58
N ALA A 157 10.03 -10.09 -4.63
CA ALA A 157 9.63 -11.46 -4.94
C ALA A 157 8.36 -11.48 -5.81
N ILE A 158 7.35 -10.68 -5.46
CA ILE A 158 6.12 -10.51 -6.26
C ILE A 158 6.44 -9.99 -7.67
N GLU A 159 7.32 -8.98 -7.81
CA GLU A 159 7.77 -8.45 -9.10
C GLU A 159 8.45 -9.54 -9.95
N THR A 160 9.24 -10.40 -9.30
CA THR A 160 9.86 -11.55 -9.99
C THR A 160 8.81 -12.50 -10.55
N GLU A 161 7.79 -12.84 -9.77
CA GLU A 161 6.70 -13.72 -10.21
C GLU A 161 5.80 -13.05 -11.26
N LEU A 162 5.53 -11.74 -11.15
CA LEU A 162 4.83 -10.97 -12.19
C LEU A 162 5.60 -11.00 -13.51
N THR A 163 6.93 -10.85 -13.46
CA THR A 163 7.78 -10.95 -14.64
C THR A 163 7.71 -12.34 -15.27
N GLN A 164 7.79 -13.40 -14.47
CA GLN A 164 7.68 -14.78 -14.96
C GLN A 164 6.28 -15.06 -15.54
N LEU A 165 5.23 -14.53 -14.91
CA LEU A 165 3.87 -14.64 -15.42
C LEU A 165 3.73 -13.90 -16.76
N ASN A 166 4.28 -12.70 -16.88
CA ASN A 166 4.29 -11.94 -18.13
C ASN A 166 5.06 -12.67 -19.25
N ASP A 167 6.19 -13.31 -18.94
CA ASP A 167 6.95 -14.13 -19.90
C ASP A 167 6.12 -15.32 -20.41
N THR A 168 5.37 -15.98 -19.51
CA THR A 168 4.50 -17.11 -19.92
C THR A 168 3.27 -16.64 -20.70
N LEU A 169 2.70 -15.48 -20.38
CA LEU A 169 1.63 -14.85 -21.17
C LEU A 169 2.13 -14.48 -22.57
N THR A 170 3.36 -13.95 -22.68
CA THR A 170 4.01 -13.68 -23.98
C THR A 170 4.23 -14.96 -24.79
N SER A 171 4.52 -16.08 -24.12
CA SER A 171 4.63 -17.40 -24.79
C SER A 171 3.28 -17.90 -25.31
N ILE A 172 2.19 -17.67 -24.55
CA ILE A 172 0.82 -17.96 -24.99
C ILE A 172 0.48 -17.12 -26.22
N ASP A 173 0.75 -15.81 -26.20
CA ASP A 173 0.53 -14.91 -27.33
C ASP A 173 1.27 -15.40 -28.60
N SER A 174 2.54 -15.76 -28.46
CA SER A 174 3.35 -16.28 -29.57
C SER A 174 2.77 -17.56 -30.16
N SER A 175 2.31 -18.47 -29.32
CA SER A 175 1.67 -19.71 -29.73
C SER A 175 0.34 -19.46 -30.46
N LEU A 176 -0.47 -18.50 -29.95
CA LEU A 176 -1.72 -18.11 -30.59
C LEU A 176 -1.49 -17.46 -31.97
N GLN A 177 -0.45 -16.64 -32.12
CA GLN A 177 -0.10 -16.02 -33.39
C GLN A 177 0.34 -17.09 -34.43
N GLU A 178 1.13 -18.09 -34.02
CA GLU A 178 1.54 -19.20 -34.87
C GLU A 178 0.33 -20.03 -35.32
N ILE A 179 -0.56 -20.37 -34.38
CA ILE A 179 -1.80 -21.09 -34.66
C ILE A 179 -2.69 -20.30 -35.64
N ASN A 180 -2.90 -19.01 -35.38
CA ASN A 180 -3.69 -18.15 -36.25
C ASN A 180 -3.12 -18.09 -37.67
N SER A 181 -1.80 -17.90 -37.80
CA SER A 181 -1.12 -17.88 -39.10
C SER A 181 -1.29 -19.20 -39.87
N THR A 182 -1.28 -20.32 -39.16
CA THR A 182 -1.50 -21.67 -39.76
C THR A 182 -2.93 -21.81 -40.30
N LEU A 183 -3.91 -21.35 -39.52
CA LEU A 183 -5.34 -21.35 -39.89
C LEU A 183 -5.63 -20.43 -41.08
N GLU A 184 -5.05 -19.23 -41.12
CA GLU A 184 -5.18 -18.29 -42.24
C GLU A 184 -4.65 -18.85 -43.57
N GLN A 185 -3.66 -19.74 -43.49
CA GLN A 185 -3.15 -20.48 -44.65
C GLN A 185 -4.04 -21.67 -45.07
N GLY A 186 -5.13 -21.92 -44.32
CA GLY A 186 -6.02 -23.05 -44.56
C GLY A 186 -5.40 -24.41 -44.21
N LEU A 187 -4.38 -24.41 -43.34
CA LEU A 187 -3.70 -25.59 -42.85
C LEU A 187 -4.29 -26.08 -41.54
N ALA A 188 -4.19 -27.37 -41.25
CA ALA A 188 -4.51 -27.92 -39.96
C ALA A 188 -3.41 -27.52 -38.95
N VAL A 189 -3.82 -27.18 -37.72
CA VAL A 189 -2.89 -26.85 -36.63
C VAL A 189 -2.14 -28.12 -36.23
N ALA A 190 -0.83 -28.01 -36.06
CA ALA A 190 -0.01 -29.14 -35.64
C ALA A 190 -0.25 -29.46 -34.15
N GLU A 191 -0.26 -30.75 -33.80
CA GLU A 191 -0.36 -31.19 -32.40
C GLU A 191 0.73 -30.59 -31.53
N GLU A 192 1.92 -30.29 -32.07
CA GLU A 192 3.04 -29.66 -31.37
C GLU A 192 2.70 -28.21 -30.95
N SER A 193 2.04 -27.42 -31.81
CA SER A 193 1.63 -26.05 -31.50
C SER A 193 0.54 -26.03 -30.41
N ILE A 194 -0.37 -26.98 -30.42
CA ILE A 194 -1.37 -27.17 -29.37
C ILE A 194 -0.67 -27.51 -28.05
N ALA A 195 0.26 -28.47 -28.05
CA ALA A 195 1.01 -28.87 -26.87
C ALA A 195 1.86 -27.72 -26.28
N GLN A 196 2.41 -26.85 -27.12
CA GLN A 196 3.14 -25.66 -26.68
C GLN A 196 2.20 -24.66 -25.99
N LEU A 197 1.03 -24.41 -26.55
CA LEU A 197 0.01 -23.53 -25.95
C LEU A 197 -0.46 -24.07 -24.60
N GLU A 198 -0.75 -25.37 -24.50
CA GLU A 198 -1.13 -26.03 -23.24
C GLU A 198 -0.02 -25.96 -22.19
N SER A 199 1.23 -26.19 -22.60
CA SER A 199 2.38 -26.09 -21.71
C SER A 199 2.57 -24.68 -21.16
N ALA A 200 2.45 -23.66 -22.02
CA ALA A 200 2.54 -22.26 -21.59
C ALA A 200 1.40 -21.89 -20.63
N ALA A 201 0.17 -22.35 -20.91
CA ALA A 201 -0.97 -22.14 -20.03
C ALA A 201 -0.78 -22.81 -18.66
N GLN A 202 -0.28 -24.03 -18.59
CA GLN A 202 0.03 -24.70 -17.32
C GLN A 202 1.11 -23.98 -16.53
N GLN A 203 2.13 -23.45 -17.20
CA GLN A 203 3.17 -22.67 -16.55
C GLN A 203 2.60 -21.35 -16.01
N ALA A 204 1.77 -20.66 -16.78
CA ALA A 204 1.11 -19.42 -16.33
C ALA A 204 0.25 -19.68 -15.08
N GLN A 205 -0.47 -20.79 -15.04
CA GLN A 205 -1.26 -21.19 -13.86
C GLN A 205 -0.38 -21.44 -12.63
N THR A 206 0.79 -22.08 -12.81
CA THR A 206 1.73 -22.32 -11.73
C THR A 206 2.28 -21.01 -11.18
N ASN A 207 2.75 -20.13 -12.05
CA ASN A 207 3.27 -18.82 -11.65
C ASN A 207 2.19 -17.96 -10.96
N ALA A 208 0.95 -18.00 -11.45
CA ALA A 208 -0.17 -17.31 -10.81
C ALA A 208 -0.44 -17.82 -9.37
N GLN A 209 -0.34 -19.12 -9.13
CA GLN A 209 -0.50 -19.69 -7.78
C GLN A 209 0.65 -19.30 -6.84
N GLU A 210 1.88 -19.23 -7.33
CA GLU A 210 3.04 -18.77 -6.56
C GLU A 210 2.89 -17.29 -6.22
N LEU A 211 2.52 -16.47 -7.20
CA LEU A 211 2.23 -15.05 -7.04
C LEU A 211 1.16 -14.79 -5.97
N GLN A 212 0.05 -15.53 -5.99
CA GLN A 212 -1.01 -15.42 -5.00
C GLN A 212 -0.52 -15.74 -3.59
N THR A 213 0.36 -16.74 -3.45
CA THR A 213 0.90 -17.12 -2.15
C THR A 213 1.78 -16.03 -1.57
N GLN A 214 2.62 -15.41 -2.40
CA GLN A 214 3.50 -14.32 -1.99
C GLN A 214 2.72 -13.06 -1.62
N ALA A 215 1.71 -12.69 -2.40
CA ALA A 215 0.87 -11.54 -2.11
C ALA A 215 0.11 -11.68 -0.78
N GLN A 216 -0.35 -12.88 -0.42
CA GLN A 216 -1.00 -13.14 0.86
C GLN A 216 -0.09 -12.93 2.08
N ASP A 217 1.20 -13.20 1.95
CA ASP A 217 2.16 -13.02 3.04
C ASP A 217 2.60 -11.55 3.20
N MET A 218 2.55 -10.76 2.13
CA MET A 218 2.99 -9.37 2.06
C MET A 218 2.35 -8.46 3.13
N LEU A 219 1.03 -8.53 3.30
CA LEU A 219 0.31 -7.69 4.28
C LEU A 219 0.73 -7.97 5.73
N SER A 220 1.08 -9.22 6.06
CA SER A 220 1.54 -9.57 7.40
C SER A 220 2.95 -9.04 7.67
N VAL A 221 3.81 -9.01 6.64
CA VAL A 221 5.14 -8.42 6.69
C VAL A 221 5.03 -6.91 6.91
N LEU A 222 4.16 -6.23 6.16
CA LEU A 222 3.89 -4.80 6.34
C LEU A 222 3.50 -4.46 7.78
N GLN A 223 2.53 -5.17 8.35
CA GLN A 223 2.08 -4.92 9.73
C GLN A 223 3.21 -5.10 10.74
N THR A 224 4.05 -6.11 10.55
CA THR A 224 5.21 -6.37 11.40
C THR A 224 6.23 -5.23 11.30
N GLU A 225 6.50 -4.77 10.09
CA GLU A 225 7.44 -3.68 9.84
C GLU A 225 6.93 -2.35 10.38
N GLN A 226 5.65 -2.04 10.18
CA GLN A 226 5.01 -0.83 10.75
C GLN A 226 5.09 -0.82 12.27
N GLN A 227 4.82 -1.95 12.93
CA GLN A 227 4.95 -2.05 14.37
C GLN A 227 6.42 -1.91 14.80
N GLY A 228 7.35 -2.50 14.08
CA GLY A 228 8.78 -2.35 14.32
C GLY A 228 9.25 -0.90 14.23
N ARG A 229 8.75 -0.13 13.25
CA ARG A 229 9.01 1.32 13.14
C ARG A 229 8.50 2.08 14.38
N VAL A 230 7.26 1.83 14.80
CA VAL A 230 6.68 2.44 16.00
C VAL A 230 7.51 2.12 17.24
N ASP A 231 7.91 0.86 17.42
CA ASP A 231 8.69 0.42 18.57
C ASP A 231 10.08 1.08 18.61
N GLN A 232 10.76 1.21 17.46
CA GLN A 232 12.03 1.91 17.34
C GLN A 232 11.92 3.38 17.72
N LEU A 233 10.89 4.07 17.21
CA LEU A 233 10.67 5.49 17.52
C LEU A 233 10.28 5.73 18.97
N SER A 234 9.58 4.79 19.59
CA SER A 234 9.21 4.87 21.00
C SER A 234 10.42 4.88 21.94
N GLN A 235 11.54 4.31 21.52
CA GLN A 235 12.80 4.24 22.27
C GLN A 235 13.61 5.53 22.20
N ILE A 236 13.28 6.44 21.28
CA ILE A 236 13.97 7.74 21.16
C ILE A 236 13.75 8.55 22.41
N GLN A 237 14.86 9.00 23.01
CA GLN A 237 14.85 9.86 24.18
C GLN A 237 14.98 11.33 23.79
N PRO A 238 14.37 12.27 24.52
CA PRO A 238 14.57 13.68 24.27
C PRO A 238 16.05 14.05 24.49
N ASN A 239 16.62 14.74 23.52
CA ASN A 239 18.03 15.18 23.57
C ASN A 239 18.19 16.70 23.73
N ASN A 240 17.11 17.46 23.56
CA ASN A 240 17.08 18.91 23.75
C ASN A 240 15.76 19.31 24.42
N ILE A 241 15.75 19.25 25.78
CA ILE A 241 14.54 19.54 26.55
C ILE A 241 14.42 21.07 26.70
N PRO A 242 13.29 21.68 26.27
CA PRO A 242 13.01 23.09 26.46
C PRO A 242 13.13 23.52 27.94
N THR A 243 13.61 24.72 28.19
CA THR A 243 13.90 25.21 29.53
C THR A 243 12.76 26.04 30.18
N ASP A 244 11.76 26.41 29.39
CA ASP A 244 10.60 27.18 29.80
C ASP A 244 9.40 26.96 28.89
N LYS A 245 8.26 27.58 29.26
CA LYS A 245 7.00 27.41 28.50
C LYS A 245 7.08 27.98 27.08
N LEU A 246 7.80 29.10 26.88
CA LEU A 246 7.96 29.71 25.56
C LEU A 246 8.82 28.80 24.64
N ALA A 247 9.94 28.32 25.16
CA ALA A 247 10.79 27.36 24.43
C ALA A 247 10.06 26.06 24.15
N SER A 248 9.19 25.59 25.03
CA SER A 248 8.34 24.43 24.81
C SER A 248 7.35 24.62 23.65
N LEU A 249 6.72 25.81 23.59
CA LEU A 249 5.86 26.19 22.46
C LEU A 249 6.65 26.27 21.15
N GLN A 250 7.83 26.88 21.17
CA GLN A 250 8.70 26.94 19.97
C GLN A 250 9.06 25.55 19.47
N SER A 251 9.45 24.63 20.36
CA SER A 251 9.75 23.25 20.04
C SER A 251 8.55 22.52 19.40
N ALA A 252 7.31 22.83 19.85
CA ALA A 252 6.10 22.29 19.23
C ALA A 252 5.89 22.83 17.81
N PHE A 253 6.14 24.12 17.58
CA PHE A 253 6.07 24.67 16.22
C PHE A 253 7.18 24.16 15.32
N ASP A 254 8.39 23.92 15.85
CA ASP A 254 9.48 23.31 15.09
C ASP A 254 9.14 21.87 14.67
N PHE A 255 8.47 21.09 15.54
CA PHE A 255 7.91 19.78 15.18
C PHE A 255 6.87 19.88 14.06
N LEU A 256 5.93 20.83 14.14
CA LEU A 256 4.90 21.03 13.12
C LEU A 256 5.47 21.49 11.78
N ASP A 257 6.44 22.40 11.79
CA ASP A 257 7.12 22.87 10.58
C ASP A 257 7.89 21.73 9.92
N PHE A 258 8.56 20.89 10.71
CA PHE A 258 9.25 19.71 10.21
C PHE A 258 8.26 18.68 9.63
N ALA A 259 7.15 18.42 10.33
CA ALA A 259 6.09 17.52 9.83
C ALA A 259 5.51 18.01 8.51
N ASN A 260 5.22 19.32 8.39
CA ASN A 260 4.74 19.90 7.14
C ASN A 260 5.77 19.80 6.01
N THR A 261 7.06 19.92 6.32
CA THR A 261 8.14 19.79 5.33
C THR A 261 8.26 18.35 4.85
N ALA A 262 8.25 17.38 5.76
CA ALA A 262 8.29 15.96 5.47
C ALA A 262 7.09 15.47 4.62
N MET A 263 5.93 16.15 4.74
CA MET A 263 4.75 15.85 3.90
C MET A 263 4.79 16.54 2.53
N GLY A 264 5.79 17.37 2.26
CA GLY A 264 5.80 18.28 1.09
C GLY A 264 5.93 17.56 -0.25
N ASP A 265 6.68 16.47 -0.30
CA ASP A 265 6.91 15.66 -1.50
C ASP A 265 6.11 14.33 -1.50
N ASN A 266 5.25 14.14 -0.49
CA ASN A 266 4.46 12.93 -0.26
C ASN A 266 5.29 11.66 -0.04
N LYS A 267 6.59 11.80 0.22
CA LYS A 267 7.49 10.71 0.58
C LYS A 267 7.88 10.89 2.03
N LEU A 268 8.17 9.79 2.70
CA LEU A 268 8.68 9.83 4.07
C LEU A 268 9.95 8.98 4.14
N SER A 269 11.07 9.60 4.37
CA SER A 269 12.34 8.93 4.58
C SER A 269 12.49 8.49 6.04
N ARG A 270 13.35 7.51 6.27
CA ARG A 270 13.69 7.04 7.63
C ARG A 270 14.33 8.15 8.47
N ASP A 271 15.11 9.01 7.85
CA ASP A 271 15.76 10.14 8.53
C ASP A 271 14.72 11.19 8.93
N GLU A 272 13.75 11.49 8.08
CA GLU A 272 12.65 12.40 8.42
C GLU A 272 11.79 11.84 9.55
N LEU A 273 11.45 10.56 9.50
CA LEU A 273 10.69 9.91 10.56
C LEU A 273 11.43 9.94 11.90
N THR A 274 12.74 9.70 11.89
CA THR A 274 13.60 9.79 13.09
C THR A 274 13.70 11.22 13.59
N GLY A 275 13.89 12.20 12.70
CA GLY A 275 13.93 13.61 13.01
C GLY A 275 12.62 14.10 13.64
N LEU A 276 11.48 13.69 13.04
CA LEU A 276 10.15 14.01 13.56
C LEU A 276 9.96 13.43 14.96
N ALA A 277 10.31 12.16 15.18
CA ALA A 277 10.22 11.54 16.50
C ALA A 277 11.09 12.26 17.54
N GLN A 278 12.32 12.64 17.17
CA GLN A 278 13.21 13.38 18.07
C GLN A 278 12.64 14.75 18.46
N LEU A 279 12.13 15.51 17.49
CA LEU A 279 11.48 16.80 17.76
C LEU A 279 10.22 16.62 18.60
N GLY A 280 9.41 15.60 18.31
CA GLY A 280 8.23 15.25 19.11
C GLY A 280 8.56 14.93 20.56
N LYS A 281 9.59 14.12 20.81
CA LYS A 281 10.05 13.79 22.19
C LYS A 281 10.59 15.01 22.93
N ASN A 282 11.32 15.90 22.25
CA ASN A 282 11.80 17.15 22.85
C ASN A 282 10.62 18.06 23.27
N ALA A 283 9.66 18.27 22.37
CA ALA A 283 8.47 19.06 22.62
C ALA A 283 7.58 18.47 23.73
N GLN A 284 7.38 17.15 23.70
CA GLN A 284 6.63 16.41 24.71
C GLN A 284 7.25 16.58 26.10
N ALA A 285 8.58 16.44 26.22
CA ALA A 285 9.30 16.66 27.47
C ALA A 285 9.15 18.13 27.96
N GLY A 286 9.21 19.10 27.06
CA GLY A 286 8.95 20.50 27.37
C GLY A 286 7.54 20.73 27.89
N PHE A 287 6.53 20.17 27.27
CA PHE A 287 5.13 20.28 27.69
C PHE A 287 4.89 19.58 29.02
N ALA A 288 5.50 18.44 29.29
CA ALA A 288 5.42 17.76 30.58
C ALA A 288 6.03 18.59 31.71
N ASN A 289 7.17 19.24 31.45
CA ASN A 289 7.90 19.99 32.49
C ASN A 289 7.36 21.39 32.70
N PHE A 290 6.94 22.09 31.69
CA PHE A 290 6.61 23.52 31.71
C PHE A 290 5.21 23.86 31.21
N GLY A 291 4.44 22.89 30.72
CA GLY A 291 3.12 23.10 30.10
C GLY A 291 1.99 23.38 31.07
N GLY A 292 2.17 23.13 32.35
CA GLY A 292 1.11 23.19 33.36
C GLY A 292 0.46 24.58 33.53
N ALA A 293 -0.72 24.60 34.15
CA ALA A 293 -1.59 25.78 34.30
C ALA A 293 -1.05 26.91 35.23
N GLY A 294 0.10 26.73 35.86
CA GLY A 294 0.68 27.68 36.80
C GLY A 294 1.29 28.96 36.21
N GLY A 295 1.24 29.14 34.87
CA GLY A 295 1.81 30.30 34.16
C GLY A 295 0.79 31.04 33.30
N VAL A 296 1.23 32.15 32.69
CA VAL A 296 0.41 32.90 31.72
C VAL A 296 0.25 32.03 30.44
N GLY A 297 -0.98 31.82 30.00
CA GLY A 297 -1.33 31.09 28.77
C GLY A 297 -2.01 29.74 29.03
N PRO A 298 -2.36 29.00 27.94
CA PRO A 298 -3.10 27.75 28.04
C PRO A 298 -2.28 26.63 28.69
N ASP A 299 -2.98 25.64 29.24
CA ASP A 299 -2.37 24.38 29.70
C ASP A 299 -1.94 23.57 28.51
N LEU A 300 -0.64 23.37 28.35
CA LEU A 300 -0.05 22.65 27.22
C LEU A 300 0.08 21.14 27.48
N THR A 301 -0.09 20.71 28.75
CA THR A 301 0.08 19.28 29.10
C THR A 301 -0.93 18.38 28.38
N GLN A 302 -2.14 18.92 28.11
CA GLN A 302 -3.17 18.20 27.33
C GLN A 302 -2.74 17.83 25.90
N PHE A 303 -1.74 18.51 25.34
CA PHE A 303 -1.25 18.27 24.01
C PHE A 303 -0.04 17.32 23.97
N SER A 304 0.51 16.92 25.12
CA SER A 304 1.73 16.11 25.16
C SER A 304 1.63 14.80 24.36
N GLY A 305 0.45 14.16 24.35
CA GLY A 305 0.21 12.93 23.59
C GLY A 305 0.10 13.13 22.07
N LYS A 306 -0.12 14.37 21.58
CA LYS A 306 -0.29 14.62 20.15
C LYS A 306 0.99 14.39 19.33
N PHE A 307 2.14 14.62 19.92
CA PHE A 307 3.43 14.36 19.27
C PHE A 307 3.61 12.87 18.95
N ASP A 308 3.33 12.00 19.93
CA ASP A 308 3.41 10.55 19.73
C ASP A 308 2.31 10.06 18.77
N GLU A 309 1.10 10.59 18.86
CA GLU A 309 0.00 10.25 17.95
C GLU A 309 0.37 10.54 16.49
N ILE A 310 0.83 11.76 16.20
CA ILE A 310 1.24 12.17 14.85
C ILE A 310 2.45 11.35 14.37
N THR A 311 3.48 11.20 15.22
CA THR A 311 4.67 10.42 14.87
C THR A 311 4.33 8.97 14.58
N ASN A 312 3.43 8.35 15.36
CA ASN A 312 2.99 6.97 15.12
C ASN A 312 2.17 6.82 13.84
N GLN A 313 1.40 7.83 13.45
CA GLN A 313 0.69 7.82 12.16
C GLN A 313 1.67 7.85 11.00
N PHE A 314 2.70 8.68 11.07
CA PHE A 314 3.78 8.66 10.07
C PHE A 314 4.49 7.30 10.04
N ALA A 315 4.82 6.73 11.21
CA ALA A 315 5.48 5.43 11.31
C ALA A 315 4.67 4.28 10.69
N ARG A 316 3.34 4.40 10.69
CA ARG A 316 2.41 3.45 10.10
C ARG A 316 2.02 3.78 8.66
N GLY A 317 2.67 4.76 8.02
CA GLY A 317 2.32 5.18 6.66
C GLY A 317 0.92 5.80 6.53
N GLN A 318 0.33 6.29 7.64
CA GLN A 318 -0.99 6.92 7.66
C GLN A 318 -0.89 8.43 7.33
N MET A 319 -0.31 8.74 6.18
CA MET A 319 -0.03 10.11 5.75
C MET A 319 -1.27 11.03 5.71
N PRO A 320 -2.45 10.60 5.21
CA PRO A 320 -3.65 11.43 5.20
C PRO A 320 -4.11 11.80 6.62
N GLN A 321 -4.08 10.86 7.57
CA GLN A 321 -4.46 11.07 8.97
C GLN A 321 -3.44 11.95 9.67
N ALA A 322 -2.14 11.72 9.47
CA ALA A 322 -1.07 12.54 10.00
C ALA A 322 -1.21 14.00 9.56
N ARG A 323 -1.48 14.25 8.28
CA ARG A 323 -1.73 15.57 7.71
C ARG A 323 -2.92 16.27 8.37
N GLY A 324 -4.04 15.55 8.55
CA GLY A 324 -5.21 16.06 9.26
C GLY A 324 -4.89 16.44 10.72
N ASN A 325 -4.18 15.58 11.44
CA ASN A 325 -3.81 15.81 12.85
C ASN A 325 -2.78 16.93 13.02
N VAL A 326 -1.80 17.08 12.13
CA VAL A 326 -0.86 18.21 12.10
C VAL A 326 -1.64 19.52 11.96
N GLY A 327 -2.58 19.64 11.02
CA GLY A 327 -3.39 20.84 10.83
C GLY A 327 -4.28 21.17 12.03
N GLN A 328 -4.92 20.17 12.64
CA GLN A 328 -5.71 20.34 13.86
C GLN A 328 -4.84 20.76 15.05
N PHE A 329 -3.68 20.15 15.20
CA PHE A 329 -2.76 20.48 16.28
C PHE A 329 -2.22 21.90 16.13
N GLN A 330 -1.82 22.31 14.93
CA GLN A 330 -1.40 23.68 14.64
C GLN A 330 -2.50 24.70 14.98
N THR A 331 -3.74 24.43 14.62
CA THR A 331 -4.88 25.27 14.94
C THR A 331 -5.10 25.37 16.46
N SER A 332 -4.91 24.26 17.19
CA SER A 332 -5.09 24.19 18.63
C SER A 332 -4.01 24.95 19.42
N LEU A 333 -2.78 25.00 18.92
CA LEU A 333 -1.68 25.76 19.51
C LEU A 333 -1.81 27.28 19.25
N GLY A 334 -2.55 27.69 18.23
CA GLY A 334 -2.71 29.08 17.82
C GLY A 334 -1.52 29.63 17.03
N SER A 335 -1.24 30.93 17.20
CA SER A 335 -0.16 31.59 16.47
C SER A 335 1.20 31.36 17.12
N ARG A 336 2.23 31.11 16.26
CA ARG A 336 3.61 31.02 16.73
C ARG A 336 4.01 32.27 17.52
N PRO A 337 4.57 32.14 18.72
CA PRO A 337 5.04 33.29 19.48
C PRO A 337 6.18 34.01 18.76
N SER A 338 6.08 35.30 18.54
CA SER A 338 7.14 36.10 17.91
C SER A 338 8.36 36.15 18.83
N PRO A 339 9.57 35.83 18.33
CA PRO A 339 10.79 36.02 19.12
C PRO A 339 11.03 37.51 19.29
N GLY A 340 10.47 38.12 20.35
CA GLY A 340 10.57 39.57 20.60
C GLY A 340 9.41 40.18 21.39
N ALA A 341 8.31 39.44 21.59
CA ALA A 341 7.17 39.90 22.39
C ALA A 341 7.37 39.71 23.91
N GLY A 342 8.56 39.28 24.33
CA GLY A 342 8.96 39.22 25.73
C GLY A 342 9.27 40.63 26.24
N GLY A 343 8.36 41.20 27.02
CA GLY A 343 8.51 42.52 27.67
C GLY A 343 9.87 42.66 28.35
N GLY A 344 10.50 43.81 28.11
CA GLY A 344 11.81 44.17 28.60
C GLY A 344 12.02 43.87 30.08
N LEU A 345 13.00 43.05 30.36
CA LEU A 345 13.76 43.07 31.58
C LEU A 345 15.08 43.79 31.31
N PRO A 346 15.45 44.77 32.10
CA PRO A 346 16.67 45.52 31.87
C PRO A 346 17.90 44.74 32.35
N GLY A 347 18.86 44.52 31.48
CA GLY A 347 20.26 44.35 31.84
C GLY A 347 20.79 42.94 32.03
N GLY A 348 21.56 42.46 31.05
CA GLY A 348 22.43 41.32 31.19
C GLY A 348 23.13 41.01 29.85
N GLY A 349 24.18 41.75 29.52
CA GLY A 349 25.01 41.51 28.35
C GLY A 349 25.76 40.18 28.45
N GLY A 350 25.58 39.34 27.50
CA GLY A 350 26.35 38.10 27.31
C GLY A 350 26.29 37.74 25.82
N GLY A 351 27.39 38.01 25.10
CA GLY A 351 27.53 37.76 23.67
C GLY A 351 27.46 36.29 23.34
N LEU A 352 26.70 36.00 22.28
CA LEU A 352 26.64 34.69 21.64
C LEU A 352 27.77 34.53 20.63
N PRO A 353 28.43 33.40 20.58
CA PRO A 353 29.33 33.07 19.50
C PRO A 353 28.58 32.55 18.26
N GLY A 354 29.10 33.03 17.16
CA GLY A 354 28.63 32.92 15.79
C GLY A 354 28.04 31.60 15.29
N GLY A 355 27.07 31.83 14.41
CA GLY A 355 26.32 30.84 13.68
C GLY A 355 27.14 30.03 12.68
N GLY A 356 26.95 28.72 12.69
CA GLY A 356 27.34 27.83 11.62
C GLY A 356 26.20 27.74 10.59
N GLY A 357 26.50 28.21 9.37
CA GLY A 357 25.53 28.11 8.26
C GLY A 357 25.33 26.69 7.81
N LEU A 358 24.08 26.36 7.53
CA LEU A 358 23.68 25.12 6.88
C LEU A 358 24.07 25.17 5.39
N PRO A 359 24.54 24.05 4.78
CA PRO A 359 24.78 23.98 3.36
C PRO A 359 23.47 23.92 2.57
N GLY A 360 23.31 24.82 1.62
CA GLY A 360 22.17 24.83 0.72
C GLY A 360 22.21 23.69 -0.31
N PRO A 361 21.05 23.36 -0.92
CA PRO A 361 20.95 22.30 -1.91
C PRO A 361 21.76 22.64 -3.16
N ARG A 362 22.48 21.63 -3.69
CA ARG A 362 23.14 21.68 -4.99
C ARG A 362 22.16 21.32 -6.10
N PRO A 363 22.33 21.87 -7.30
CA PRO A 363 21.51 21.65 -8.47
C PRO A 363 21.66 20.26 -9.06
#